data_e17d15525207b42b2f92a7e3aed175c2
#
_entry.id   e17d15525207b42b2f92a7e3aed175c2
#
_cell.length_a   1.000
_cell.length_b   1.000
_cell.length_c   1.000
_cell.angle_alpha   90.00
_cell.angle_beta   90.00
_cell.angle_gamma   90.00
#
_symmetry.space_group_name_H-M   'P 1'
#
loop_
_entity.id
_entity.type
_entity.pdbx_description
1 polymer ?
#
loop_
_entity_poly.entity_id
_entity_poly.type
_entity_poly.pdbx_seq_one_letter_code
_entity_poly.pdbx_strand_id
1 'polypeptide(L)'
;MKPSFYNYYIPYNSGMVFMNGITESSFWVPESRADTYRTIIEDPDSYYAQFETFINKLINQGFVLSDDADEAARVIEKYERLCSPSEYHIMILPTYACNLRCWYCVQKHQNVWLSQDQMDSVKKMIERKISNPGISMFRLSWFGGEPLLYFERIESLT
;
A
#
# COMPACT_ATOMS: atom_id res chain seq x y z
N MET A 1 -28.79 -0.35 -5.88
CA MET A 1 -27.30 -0.24 -5.86
C MET A 1 -26.89 1.00 -5.08
N LYS A 2 -25.68 1.01 -4.53
CA LYS A 2 -25.15 2.16 -3.75
C LYS A 2 -23.73 2.53 -4.19
N PRO A 3 -23.31 3.80 -4.05
CA PRO A 3 -21.93 4.18 -4.24
C PRO A 3 -21.04 3.56 -3.15
N SER A 4 -19.80 3.25 -3.50
CA SER A 4 -18.78 2.88 -2.50
C SER A 4 -18.45 4.09 -1.62
N PHE A 5 -18.31 3.87 -0.31
CA PHE A 5 -17.84 4.88 0.65
C PHE A 5 -16.39 5.30 0.38
N TYR A 6 -15.61 4.45 -0.27
CA TYR A 6 -14.20 4.67 -0.59
C TYR A 6 -13.96 5.29 -1.95
N ASN A 7 -14.96 5.95 -2.53
CA ASN A 7 -14.80 6.74 -3.75
C ASN A 7 -14.23 8.12 -3.42
N TYR A 8 -13.16 8.48 -4.12
CA TYR A 8 -12.50 9.78 -4.03
C TYR A 8 -12.60 10.49 -5.38
N TYR A 9 -12.83 11.80 -5.32
CA TYR A 9 -12.94 12.69 -6.47
C TYR A 9 -11.86 13.76 -6.33
N ILE A 10 -10.80 13.66 -7.13
CA ILE A 10 -9.59 14.45 -6.97
C ILE A 10 -9.44 15.38 -8.19
N PRO A 11 -9.52 16.72 -8.03
CA PRO A 11 -9.24 17.64 -9.11
C PRO A 11 -7.82 17.44 -9.66
N TYR A 12 -7.70 17.30 -10.97
CA TYR A 12 -6.40 17.12 -11.62
C TYR A 12 -6.41 17.70 -13.04
N ASN A 13 -5.52 18.67 -13.30
CA ASN A 13 -5.49 19.44 -14.53
C ASN A 13 -6.87 20.09 -14.83
N SER A 14 -7.36 19.96 -16.08
CA SER A 14 -8.68 20.44 -16.53
C SER A 14 -9.77 19.39 -16.34
N GLY A 15 -9.72 18.59 -15.28
CA GLY A 15 -10.69 17.53 -15.03
C GLY A 15 -10.61 16.97 -13.63
N MET A 16 -11.12 15.77 -13.47
CA MET A 16 -11.22 15.07 -12.19
C MET A 16 -10.77 13.63 -12.33
N VAL A 17 -9.98 13.15 -11.39
CA VAL A 17 -9.67 11.73 -11.20
C VAL A 17 -10.69 11.16 -10.24
N PHE A 18 -11.37 10.11 -10.68
CA PHE A 18 -12.22 9.25 -9.88
C PHE A 18 -11.38 8.07 -9.44
N MET A 19 -11.31 7.80 -8.16
CA MET A 19 -10.50 6.71 -7.59
C MET A 19 -11.28 5.97 -6.52
N ASN A 20 -11.19 4.64 -6.52
CA ASN A 20 -11.70 3.81 -5.44
C ASN A 20 -10.55 3.29 -4.58
N GLY A 21 -10.57 3.60 -3.28
CA GLY A 21 -9.47 3.29 -2.34
C GLY A 21 -9.34 1.81 -1.98
N ILE A 22 -10.40 1.00 -2.18
CA ILE A 22 -10.32 -0.45 -1.91
C ILE A 22 -9.71 -1.18 -3.10
N THR A 23 -10.24 -0.93 -4.32
CA THR A 23 -9.83 -1.63 -5.54
C THR A 23 -8.62 -1.00 -6.21
N GLU A 24 -8.27 0.24 -5.82
CA GLU A 24 -7.22 1.06 -6.43
C GLU A 24 -7.50 1.40 -7.91
N SER A 25 -8.72 1.12 -8.36
CA SER A 25 -9.18 1.49 -9.70
C SER A 25 -9.31 3.00 -9.82
N SER A 26 -8.90 3.55 -10.94
CA SER A 26 -9.02 4.98 -11.21
C SER A 26 -9.25 5.27 -12.68
N PHE A 27 -9.90 6.39 -12.96
CA PHE A 27 -10.05 6.96 -14.30
C PHE A 27 -10.16 8.48 -14.23
N TRP A 28 -9.74 9.14 -15.29
CA TRP A 28 -9.84 10.60 -15.42
C TRP A 28 -11.03 11.00 -16.28
N VAL A 29 -11.66 12.11 -15.94
CA VAL A 29 -12.81 12.69 -16.64
C VAL A 29 -12.59 14.18 -16.82
N PRO A 30 -12.84 14.78 -18.01
CA PRO A 30 -12.77 16.21 -18.19
C PRO A 30 -13.81 16.93 -17.31
N GLU A 31 -13.48 18.13 -16.85
CA GLU A 31 -14.30 18.91 -15.91
C GLU A 31 -15.76 19.08 -16.40
N SER A 32 -15.94 19.27 -17.71
CA SER A 32 -17.27 19.42 -18.32
C SER A 32 -18.20 18.19 -18.15
N ARG A 33 -17.67 17.03 -17.75
CA ARG A 33 -18.41 15.79 -17.53
C ARG A 33 -18.32 15.27 -16.10
N ALA A 34 -17.48 15.88 -15.25
CA ALA A 34 -17.21 15.39 -13.91
C ALA A 34 -18.48 15.25 -13.06
N ASP A 35 -19.32 16.27 -13.06
CA ASP A 35 -20.59 16.24 -12.31
C ASP A 35 -21.57 15.17 -12.81
N THR A 36 -21.64 14.97 -14.12
CA THR A 36 -22.48 13.91 -14.70
C THR A 36 -22.04 12.52 -14.23
N TYR A 37 -20.73 12.26 -14.27
CA TYR A 37 -20.19 10.97 -13.83
C TYR A 37 -20.36 10.75 -12.33
N ARG A 38 -20.18 11.81 -11.55
CA ARG A 38 -20.41 11.79 -10.11
C ARG A 38 -21.88 11.46 -9.78
N THR A 39 -22.82 12.14 -10.43
CA THR A 39 -24.27 11.90 -10.26
C THR A 39 -24.64 10.46 -10.59
N ILE A 40 -24.09 9.89 -11.68
CA ILE A 40 -24.35 8.48 -12.05
C ILE A 40 -23.79 7.51 -10.97
N ILE A 41 -22.65 7.82 -10.37
CA ILE A 41 -22.07 6.99 -9.29
C ILE A 41 -22.88 7.11 -8.00
N GLU A 42 -23.38 8.32 -7.69
CA GLU A 42 -24.13 8.59 -6.46
C GLU A 42 -25.56 8.03 -6.52
N ASP A 43 -26.17 7.94 -7.70
CA ASP A 43 -27.51 7.37 -7.89
C ASP A 43 -27.55 6.42 -9.11
N PRO A 44 -26.86 5.26 -9.02
CA PRO A 44 -26.71 4.36 -10.16
C PRO A 44 -28.02 3.74 -10.63
N ASP A 45 -28.99 3.54 -9.75
CA ASP A 45 -30.28 2.92 -10.11
C ASP A 45 -31.10 3.78 -11.05
N SER A 46 -31.14 5.09 -10.83
CA SER A 46 -31.83 6.04 -11.69
C SER A 46 -31.25 6.14 -13.10
N TYR A 47 -29.97 5.83 -13.25
CA TYR A 47 -29.26 5.94 -14.52
C TYR A 47 -28.97 4.59 -15.18
N TYR A 48 -29.31 3.45 -14.56
CA TYR A 48 -28.94 2.12 -15.04
C TYR A 48 -29.45 1.84 -16.47
N ALA A 49 -30.73 2.11 -16.74
CA ALA A 49 -31.34 1.84 -18.05
C ALA A 49 -30.67 2.62 -19.20
N GLN A 50 -30.13 3.81 -18.90
CA GLN A 50 -29.47 4.67 -19.91
C GLN A 50 -27.99 4.37 -20.07
N PHE A 51 -27.29 3.96 -18.97
CA PHE A 51 -25.84 3.80 -18.93
C PHE A 51 -25.39 2.42 -18.42
N GLU A 52 -26.18 1.37 -18.75
CA GLU A 52 -25.93 0.00 -18.27
C GLU A 52 -24.49 -0.46 -18.39
N THR A 53 -23.91 -0.35 -19.60
CA THR A 53 -22.52 -0.77 -19.85
C THR A 53 -21.51 -0.03 -18.98
N PHE A 54 -21.74 1.26 -18.76
CA PHE A 54 -20.86 2.08 -17.94
C PHE A 54 -21.02 1.74 -16.45
N ILE A 55 -22.24 1.60 -15.96
CA ILE A 55 -22.50 1.23 -14.57
C ILE A 55 -21.98 -0.17 -14.27
N ASN A 56 -22.13 -1.13 -15.18
CA ASN A 56 -21.52 -2.45 -15.02
C ASN A 56 -19.98 -2.39 -14.93
N LYS A 57 -19.34 -1.46 -15.66
CA LYS A 57 -17.91 -1.20 -15.51
C LYS A 57 -17.58 -0.60 -14.14
N LEU A 58 -18.39 0.33 -13.65
CA LEU A 58 -18.22 0.91 -12.30
C LEU A 58 -18.40 -0.14 -11.21
N ILE A 59 -19.33 -1.08 -11.36
CA ILE A 59 -19.49 -2.22 -10.44
C ILE A 59 -18.22 -3.10 -10.43
N ASN A 60 -17.72 -3.47 -11.60
CA ASN A 60 -16.52 -4.28 -11.73
C ASN A 60 -15.26 -3.59 -11.15
N GLN A 61 -15.23 -2.26 -11.19
CA GLN A 61 -14.16 -1.44 -10.65
C GLN A 61 -14.35 -1.06 -9.17
N GLY A 62 -15.50 -1.42 -8.57
CA GLY A 62 -15.80 -1.19 -7.16
C GLY A 62 -16.31 0.22 -6.83
N PHE A 63 -16.62 1.06 -7.82
CA PHE A 63 -17.21 2.38 -7.57
C PHE A 63 -18.69 2.31 -7.16
N VAL A 64 -19.38 1.31 -7.67
CA VAL A 64 -20.79 1.02 -7.37
C VAL A 64 -20.88 -0.39 -6.82
N LEU A 65 -21.74 -0.58 -5.82
CA LEU A 65 -21.89 -1.84 -5.08
C LEU A 65 -23.38 -2.24 -5.01
N SER A 66 -23.64 -3.50 -4.73
CA SER A 66 -24.96 -3.95 -4.30
C SER A 66 -25.31 -3.35 -2.93
N ASP A 67 -26.60 -3.18 -2.65
CA ASP A 67 -27.06 -2.57 -1.39
C ASP A 67 -26.64 -3.35 -0.14
N ASP A 68 -26.54 -4.68 -0.27
CA ASP A 68 -26.13 -5.61 0.77
C ASP A 68 -24.61 -5.76 0.92
N ALA A 69 -23.80 -5.09 0.08
CA ALA A 69 -22.34 -5.20 0.17
C ALA A 69 -21.79 -4.64 1.49
N ASP A 70 -21.04 -5.46 2.20
CA ASP A 70 -20.28 -5.07 3.39
C ASP A 70 -18.87 -4.61 2.99
N GLU A 71 -18.69 -3.30 2.91
CA GLU A 71 -17.39 -2.71 2.59
C GLU A 71 -16.38 -2.84 3.73
N ALA A 72 -16.85 -2.84 4.98
CA ALA A 72 -15.98 -3.01 6.12
C ALA A 72 -15.35 -4.40 6.11
N ALA A 73 -16.14 -5.44 5.81
CA ALA A 73 -15.63 -6.80 5.65
C ALA A 73 -14.60 -6.89 4.51
N ARG A 74 -14.83 -6.22 3.37
CA ARG A 74 -13.87 -6.17 2.26
C ARG A 74 -12.53 -5.51 2.63
N VAL A 75 -12.60 -4.43 3.42
CA VAL A 75 -11.38 -3.76 3.92
C VAL A 75 -10.62 -4.68 4.86
N ILE A 76 -11.31 -5.33 5.80
CA ILE A 76 -10.71 -6.28 6.74
C ILE A 76 -10.05 -7.43 5.98
N GLU A 77 -10.73 -8.04 5.01
CA GLU A 77 -10.19 -9.12 4.18
C GLU A 77 -8.93 -8.68 3.41
N LYS A 78 -8.97 -7.47 2.79
CA LYS A 78 -7.79 -6.90 2.12
C LYS A 78 -6.63 -6.72 3.10
N TYR A 79 -6.92 -6.22 4.30
CA TYR A 79 -5.90 -6.00 5.34
C TYR A 79 -5.33 -7.32 5.87
N GLU A 80 -6.17 -8.32 6.09
CA GLU A 80 -5.75 -9.66 6.51
C GLU A 80 -4.85 -10.32 5.47
N ARG A 81 -5.14 -10.17 4.18
CA ARG A 81 -4.26 -10.65 3.10
C ARG A 81 -2.91 -9.93 3.09
N LEU A 82 -2.89 -8.60 3.28
CA LEU A 82 -1.66 -7.81 3.33
C LEU A 82 -0.83 -8.10 4.58
N CYS A 83 -1.50 -8.39 5.70
CA CYS A 83 -0.90 -8.72 6.98
C CYS A 83 -0.83 -10.24 7.21
N SER A 84 -0.74 -11.03 6.14
CA SER A 84 -0.70 -12.49 6.26
C SER A 84 0.34 -12.92 7.29
N PRO A 85 -0.05 -13.68 8.32
CA PRO A 85 0.87 -14.16 9.32
C PRO A 85 1.92 -15.13 8.75
N SER A 86 1.73 -15.60 7.51
CA SER A 86 2.67 -16.48 6.81
C SER A 86 3.82 -15.75 6.12
N GLU A 87 3.72 -14.42 5.95
CA GLU A 87 4.80 -13.59 5.38
C GLU A 87 5.34 -12.66 6.45
N TYR A 88 6.65 -12.61 6.58
CA TYR A 88 7.30 -11.73 7.53
C TYR A 88 8.43 -10.95 6.86
N HIS A 89 8.34 -9.62 6.92
CA HIS A 89 9.33 -8.72 6.36
C HIS A 89 9.97 -7.89 7.46
N ILE A 90 11.29 -7.94 7.56
CA ILE A 90 12.08 -7.09 8.44
C ILE A 90 12.93 -6.17 7.57
N MET A 91 12.91 -4.87 7.88
CA MET A 91 13.82 -3.89 7.34
C MET A 91 14.77 -3.45 8.45
N ILE A 92 16.07 -3.64 8.25
CA ILE A 92 17.11 -3.30 9.21
C ILE A 92 17.85 -2.06 8.72
N LEU A 93 18.08 -1.12 9.63
CA LEU A 93 18.92 0.05 9.42
C LEU A 93 20.24 -0.14 10.20
N PRO A 94 21.27 -0.74 9.59
CA PRO A 94 22.52 -1.05 10.29
C PRO A 94 23.28 0.21 10.66
N THR A 95 23.08 1.31 9.92
CA THR A 95 23.74 2.59 10.15
C THR A 95 22.93 3.76 9.60
N TYR A 96 23.09 4.94 10.19
CA TYR A 96 22.70 6.23 9.62
C TYR A 96 23.86 6.95 8.91
N ALA A 97 25.08 6.38 8.93
CA ALA A 97 26.19 6.93 8.16
C ALA A 97 25.96 6.69 6.65
N CYS A 98 26.37 7.65 5.85
CA CYS A 98 26.27 7.58 4.39
C CYS A 98 27.46 8.33 3.78
N ASN A 99 28.04 7.74 2.75
CA ASN A 99 29.08 8.36 1.92
C ASN A 99 28.52 9.03 0.66
N LEU A 100 27.20 8.97 0.47
CA LEU A 100 26.49 9.62 -0.64
C LEU A 100 25.84 10.94 -0.19
N ARG A 101 25.50 11.79 -1.16
CA ARG A 101 24.84 13.09 -0.95
C ARG A 101 23.70 13.27 -1.96
N CYS A 102 22.73 12.35 -1.92
CA CYS A 102 21.59 12.41 -2.83
C CYS A 102 20.75 13.66 -2.54
N TRP A 103 20.43 14.42 -3.58
CA TRP A 103 19.67 15.67 -3.47
C TRP A 103 18.24 15.51 -2.93
N TYR A 104 17.68 14.31 -3.05
CA TYR A 104 16.34 13.93 -2.56
C TYR A 104 16.36 13.25 -1.20
N CYS A 105 17.54 13.10 -0.57
CA CYS A 105 17.64 12.37 0.69
C CYS A 105 17.00 13.16 1.83
N VAL A 106 16.03 12.53 2.50
CA VAL A 106 15.34 13.12 3.67
C VAL A 106 16.00 12.75 4.99
N GLN A 107 17.01 11.85 4.96
CA GLN A 107 17.68 11.38 6.17
C GLN A 107 18.78 12.35 6.61
N LYS A 108 18.87 12.54 7.94
CA LYS A 108 20.01 13.19 8.57
C LYS A 108 21.09 12.14 8.82
N HIS A 109 22.16 12.21 8.04
CA HIS A 109 23.29 11.29 8.20
C HIS A 109 24.01 11.52 9.52
N GLN A 110 24.19 10.46 10.27
CA GLN A 110 24.87 10.45 11.58
C GLN A 110 25.80 9.24 11.65
N ASN A 111 26.94 9.38 12.30
CA ASN A 111 27.86 8.26 12.53
C ASN A 111 27.36 7.37 13.67
N VAL A 112 26.20 6.77 13.47
CA VAL A 112 25.56 5.85 14.41
C VAL A 112 25.38 4.51 13.75
N TRP A 113 25.72 3.45 14.48
CA TRP A 113 25.75 2.06 14.02
C TRP A 113 25.01 1.18 15.02
N LEU A 114 24.41 0.10 14.53
CA LEU A 114 23.92 -0.94 15.44
C LEU A 114 25.12 -1.55 16.19
N SER A 115 25.01 -1.66 17.51
CA SER A 115 26.00 -2.34 18.33
C SER A 115 25.99 -3.85 18.07
N GLN A 116 27.04 -4.56 18.51
CA GLN A 116 27.08 -6.02 18.40
C GLN A 116 25.92 -6.67 19.14
N ASP A 117 25.60 -6.22 20.36
CA ASP A 117 24.49 -6.75 21.15
C ASP A 117 23.14 -6.56 20.47
N GLN A 118 22.95 -5.42 19.78
CA GLN A 118 21.75 -5.17 19.00
C GLN A 118 21.66 -6.11 17.78
N MET A 119 22.77 -6.34 17.07
CA MET A 119 22.85 -7.27 15.95
C MET A 119 22.55 -8.71 16.40
N ASP A 120 23.13 -9.14 17.53
CA ASP A 120 22.87 -10.46 18.11
C ASP A 120 21.41 -10.63 18.52
N SER A 121 20.79 -9.56 19.02
CA SER A 121 19.36 -9.56 19.34
C SER A 121 18.49 -9.68 18.09
N VAL A 122 18.84 -8.99 17.01
CA VAL A 122 18.19 -9.08 15.70
C VAL A 122 18.33 -10.50 15.16
N LYS A 123 19.53 -11.08 15.21
CA LYS A 123 19.79 -12.46 14.77
C LYS A 123 18.89 -13.47 15.49
N LYS A 124 18.82 -13.42 16.81
CA LYS A 124 17.95 -14.27 17.63
C LYS A 124 16.47 -14.10 17.27
N MET A 125 16.05 -12.86 16.96
CA MET A 125 14.67 -12.57 16.52
C MET A 125 14.40 -13.20 15.15
N ILE A 126 15.32 -13.08 14.19
CA ILE A 126 15.23 -13.69 12.86
C ILE A 126 15.13 -15.21 12.99
N GLU A 127 16.06 -15.84 13.71
CA GLU A 127 16.06 -17.30 13.94
C GLU A 127 14.74 -17.79 14.51
N ARG A 128 14.19 -17.08 15.51
CA ARG A 128 12.89 -17.42 16.09
C ARG A 128 11.75 -17.31 15.08
N LYS A 129 11.79 -16.30 14.20
CA LYS A 129 10.75 -16.11 13.17
C LYS A 129 10.82 -17.15 12.07
N ILE A 130 12.02 -17.46 11.59
CA ILE A 130 12.24 -18.47 10.54
C ILE A 130 11.87 -19.88 11.05
N SER A 131 12.11 -20.16 12.34
CA SER A 131 11.77 -21.43 12.96
C SER A 131 10.25 -21.64 13.17
N ASN A 132 9.43 -20.60 12.93
CA ASN A 132 7.99 -20.73 13.05
C ASN A 132 7.41 -21.38 11.78
N PRO A 133 6.79 -22.58 11.87
CA PRO A 133 6.25 -23.29 10.70
C PRO A 133 5.09 -22.54 10.02
N GLY A 134 4.49 -21.54 10.70
CA GLY A 134 3.48 -20.67 10.11
C GLY A 134 4.05 -19.62 9.16
N ILE A 135 5.36 -19.42 9.12
CA ILE A 135 6.01 -18.46 8.21
C ILE A 135 6.44 -19.19 6.93
N SER A 136 5.79 -18.90 5.83
CA SER A 136 6.10 -19.45 4.50
C SER A 136 7.11 -18.59 3.74
N MET A 137 7.17 -17.29 4.05
CA MET A 137 8.10 -16.36 3.43
C MET A 137 8.71 -15.42 4.47
N PHE A 138 10.02 -15.35 4.49
CA PHE A 138 10.77 -14.37 5.29
C PHE A 138 11.58 -13.47 4.35
N ARG A 139 11.38 -12.15 4.47
CA ARG A 139 12.11 -11.16 3.69
C ARG A 139 12.94 -10.28 4.61
N LEU A 140 14.23 -10.19 4.30
CA LEU A 140 15.14 -9.28 4.96
C LEU A 140 15.53 -8.17 3.99
N SER A 141 15.39 -6.92 4.41
CA SER A 141 15.77 -5.74 3.64
C SER A 141 16.69 -4.84 4.44
N TRP A 142 17.56 -4.14 3.74
CA TRP A 142 18.53 -3.23 4.31
C TRP A 142 18.18 -1.81 3.89
N PHE A 143 18.20 -0.90 4.85
CA PHE A 143 17.92 0.51 4.62
C PHE A 143 18.80 1.38 5.55
N GLY A 144 18.65 2.71 5.52
CA GLY A 144 19.37 3.64 6.38
C GLY A 144 20.18 4.63 5.58
N GLY A 145 21.37 5.02 6.05
CA GLY A 145 22.31 5.82 5.28
C GLY A 145 22.78 5.05 4.04
N GLU A 146 24.01 4.54 4.07
CA GLU A 146 24.48 3.55 3.08
C GLU A 146 24.77 2.23 3.84
N PRO A 147 23.86 1.24 3.74
CA PRO A 147 24.04 -0.02 4.48
C PRO A 147 25.33 -0.75 4.16
N LEU A 148 25.82 -0.67 2.93
CA LEU A 148 27.04 -1.35 2.49
C LEU A 148 28.32 -0.81 3.14
N LEU A 149 28.27 0.36 3.79
CA LEU A 149 29.37 0.81 4.65
C LEU A 149 29.60 -0.13 5.85
N TYR A 150 28.62 -1.01 6.09
CA TYR A 150 28.63 -1.96 7.21
C TYR A 150 28.44 -3.40 6.73
N PHE A 151 29.05 -3.71 5.59
CA PHE A 151 28.86 -4.98 4.87
C PHE A 151 29.11 -6.22 5.73
N GLU A 152 30.19 -6.23 6.52
CA GLU A 152 30.52 -7.36 7.41
C GLU A 152 29.37 -7.72 8.39
N ARG A 153 28.62 -6.70 8.82
CA ARG A 153 27.45 -6.91 9.68
C ARG A 153 26.24 -7.45 8.91
N ILE A 154 26.05 -6.98 7.67
CA ILE A 154 25.03 -7.51 6.77
C ILE A 154 25.29 -8.99 6.52
N GLU A 155 26.52 -9.34 6.14
CA GLU A 155 26.93 -10.72 5.89
C GLU A 155 26.72 -11.64 7.10
N SER A 156 26.92 -11.13 8.31
CA SER A 156 26.71 -11.92 9.53
C SER A 156 25.25 -12.30 9.83
N LEU A 157 24.28 -11.64 9.16
CA LEU A 157 22.84 -11.86 9.33
C LEU A 157 22.19 -12.59 8.14
N THR A 158 22.89 -12.72 7.03
CA THR A 158 22.44 -13.44 5.83
C THR A 158 23.07 -14.80 5.72
#